data_ee89591c63c615c320610a0d94cc831f
#
_entry.id   ee89591c63c615c320610a0d94cc831f
#
_cell.length_a   1.000
_cell.length_b   1.000
_cell.length_c   1.000
_cell.angle_alpha   90.00
_cell.angle_beta   90.00
_cell.angle_gamma   90.00
#
_symmetry.space_group_name_H-M   'P 1'
#
loop_
_entity.id
_entity.type
_entity.pdbx_description
1 polymer ?
#
loop_
_entity_poly.entity_id
_entity_poly.type
_entity_poly.pdbx_seq_one_letter_code
_entity_poly.pdbx_strand_id
1 'polypeptide(L)'
;GMIALLTWVTISIQDLRATRNYSFLFSLAALLMLFLLPKLVIVVFHLVEDGLEGVRWLWVRFTPGGALPSDGEPIDRLRFLSRTGLALAAIPFSAVLYGVTKGRRSFQVRRETLRSAKLPAAFDGLRIVQISDMHLGSFPTSTDIIRTGIELINAEAPDLILFTGDLVNDFSEEADPWIDQLSGLKAHIGKFSILGNHDYS
;
A
#
# COMPACT_ATOMS: atom_id res chain seq x y z
N GLY A 1 -27.39 8.68 -8.33
CA GLY A 1 -26.94 7.67 -7.41
C GLY A 1 -25.53 7.14 -7.69
N MET A 2 -25.31 5.87 -7.48
CA MET A 2 -23.99 5.23 -7.55
C MET A 2 -23.27 5.41 -8.90
N ILE A 3 -23.99 5.32 -10.03
CA ILE A 3 -23.42 5.52 -11.38
C ILE A 3 -22.88 6.94 -11.52
N ALA A 4 -23.64 7.96 -11.11
CA ALA A 4 -23.20 9.34 -11.17
C ALA A 4 -21.95 9.60 -10.30
N LEU A 5 -21.87 8.96 -9.12
CA LEU A 5 -20.71 9.03 -8.25
C LEU A 5 -19.47 8.37 -8.91
N LEU A 6 -19.65 7.19 -9.50
CA LEU A 6 -18.56 6.48 -10.20
C LEU A 6 -18.08 7.28 -11.42
N THR A 7 -19.00 7.84 -12.20
CA THR A 7 -18.64 8.69 -13.34
C THR A 7 -17.90 9.94 -12.90
N TRP A 8 -18.40 10.61 -11.84
CA TRP A 8 -17.72 11.79 -11.28
C TRP A 8 -16.32 11.45 -10.77
N VAL A 9 -16.18 10.34 -10.03
CA VAL A 9 -14.87 9.85 -9.54
C VAL A 9 -13.92 9.56 -10.72
N THR A 10 -14.41 8.92 -11.79
CA THR A 10 -13.57 8.59 -12.96
C THR A 10 -13.10 9.86 -13.67
N ILE A 11 -13.99 10.84 -13.88
CA ILE A 11 -13.63 12.13 -14.49
C ILE A 11 -12.63 12.88 -13.59
N SER A 12 -12.91 12.94 -12.29
CA SER A 12 -12.01 13.60 -11.32
C SER A 12 -10.63 12.95 -11.26
N ILE A 13 -10.54 11.62 -11.39
CA ILE A 13 -9.25 10.92 -11.46
C ILE A 13 -8.48 11.31 -12.73
N GLN A 14 -9.15 11.44 -13.87
CA GLN A 14 -8.50 11.86 -15.11
C GLN A 14 -8.02 13.32 -15.02
N ASP A 15 -8.83 14.23 -14.47
CA ASP A 15 -8.43 15.62 -14.25
C ASP A 15 -7.26 15.73 -13.26
N LEU A 16 -7.27 14.93 -12.19
CA LEU A 16 -6.20 14.89 -11.19
C LEU A 16 -4.90 14.31 -11.76
N ARG A 17 -4.98 13.33 -12.68
CA ARG A 17 -3.83 12.85 -13.43
C ARG A 17 -3.28 13.94 -14.36
N ALA A 18 -4.16 14.65 -15.06
CA ALA A 18 -3.78 15.76 -15.91
C ALA A 18 -3.11 16.92 -15.14
N THR A 19 -3.51 17.14 -13.89
CA THR A 19 -2.89 18.13 -12.99
C THR A 19 -1.63 17.61 -12.28
N ARG A 20 -1.25 16.35 -12.51
CA ARG A 20 -0.06 15.70 -11.90
C ARG A 20 -0.05 15.70 -10.37
N ASN A 21 -1.22 15.76 -9.74
CA ASN A 21 -1.33 15.78 -8.27
C ASN A 21 -1.51 14.38 -7.68
N TYR A 22 -0.51 13.51 -7.90
CA TYR A 22 -0.53 12.12 -7.43
C TYR A 22 -0.62 11.98 -5.91
N SER A 23 0.01 12.89 -5.17
CA SER A 23 -0.06 12.89 -3.71
C SER A 23 -1.51 13.00 -3.21
N PHE A 24 -2.32 13.83 -3.86
CA PHE A 24 -3.76 13.93 -3.56
C PHE A 24 -4.51 12.67 -3.95
N LEU A 25 -4.25 12.10 -5.13
CA LEU A 25 -4.87 10.85 -5.59
C LEU A 25 -4.61 9.70 -4.63
N PHE A 26 -3.35 9.51 -4.22
CA PHE A 26 -3.00 8.46 -3.26
C PHE A 26 -3.63 8.68 -1.89
N SER A 27 -3.73 9.93 -1.45
CA SER A 27 -4.41 10.27 -0.19
C SER A 27 -5.91 9.96 -0.26
N LEU A 28 -6.55 10.29 -1.38
CA LEU A 28 -7.95 9.97 -1.63
C LEU A 28 -8.18 8.45 -1.72
N ALA A 29 -7.34 7.73 -2.44
CA ALA A 29 -7.40 6.27 -2.54
C ALA A 29 -7.21 5.61 -1.17
N ALA A 30 -6.26 6.07 -0.37
CA ALA A 30 -6.04 5.59 0.99
C ALA A 30 -7.26 5.84 1.89
N LEU A 31 -7.88 7.02 1.79
CA LEU A 31 -9.11 7.35 2.52
C LEU A 31 -10.27 6.43 2.11
N LEU A 32 -10.44 6.21 0.79
CA LEU A 32 -11.46 5.28 0.29
C LEU A 32 -11.22 3.86 0.79
N MET A 33 -9.99 3.36 0.75
CA MET A 33 -9.65 2.03 1.24
C MET A 33 -9.86 1.90 2.75
N LEU A 34 -9.57 2.95 3.52
CA LEU A 34 -9.78 2.98 4.96
C LEU A 34 -11.25 2.69 5.35
N PHE A 35 -12.20 3.18 4.54
CA PHE A 35 -13.62 2.96 4.78
C PHE A 35 -14.20 1.77 4.03
N LEU A 36 -13.70 1.48 2.82
CA LEU A 36 -14.25 0.43 1.96
C LEU A 36 -13.90 -0.97 2.48
N LEU A 37 -12.65 -1.21 2.87
CA LEU A 37 -12.21 -2.54 3.30
C LEU A 37 -12.93 -3.03 4.56
N PRO A 38 -13.05 -2.23 5.66
CA PRO A 38 -13.84 -2.64 6.81
C PRO A 38 -15.31 -2.88 6.46
N LYS A 39 -15.88 -2.04 5.59
CA LYS A 39 -17.27 -2.18 5.16
C LYS A 39 -17.49 -3.47 4.38
N LEU A 40 -16.56 -3.90 3.53
CA LEU A 40 -16.65 -5.17 2.83
C LEU A 40 -16.68 -6.36 3.80
N VAL A 41 -15.87 -6.33 4.85
CA VAL A 41 -15.90 -7.37 5.90
C VAL A 41 -17.28 -7.43 6.55
N ILE A 42 -17.83 -6.28 6.94
CA ILE A 42 -19.17 -6.21 7.57
C ILE A 42 -20.25 -6.73 6.61
N VAL A 43 -20.20 -6.35 5.33
CA VAL A 43 -21.17 -6.79 4.31
C VAL A 43 -21.13 -8.30 4.13
N VAL A 44 -19.94 -8.91 4.11
CA VAL A 44 -19.80 -10.39 4.02
C VAL A 44 -20.48 -11.06 5.22
N PHE A 45 -20.31 -10.54 6.44
CA PHE A 45 -20.97 -11.07 7.62
C PHE A 45 -22.50 -10.98 7.52
N HIS A 46 -23.04 -9.84 7.06
CA HIS A 46 -24.48 -9.70 6.85
C HIS A 46 -25.01 -10.63 5.76
N LEU A 47 -24.28 -10.81 4.65
CA LEU A 47 -24.67 -11.74 3.59
C LEU A 47 -24.71 -13.20 4.08
N VAL A 48 -23.76 -13.60 4.92
CA VAL A 48 -23.77 -14.94 5.56
C VAL A 48 -24.96 -15.08 6.48
N GLU A 49 -25.27 -14.07 7.28
CA GLU A 49 -26.42 -14.05 8.18
C GLU A 49 -27.74 -14.17 7.41
N ASP A 50 -27.95 -13.29 6.41
CA ASP A 50 -29.12 -13.33 5.54
C ASP A 50 -29.26 -14.69 4.82
N GLY A 51 -28.14 -15.24 4.37
CA GLY A 51 -28.10 -16.57 3.75
C GLY A 51 -28.55 -17.68 4.71
N LEU A 52 -28.07 -17.67 5.94
CA LEU A 52 -28.47 -18.65 6.97
C LEU A 52 -29.95 -18.49 7.34
N GLU A 53 -30.44 -17.27 7.47
CA GLU A 53 -31.86 -17.02 7.71
C GLU A 53 -32.74 -17.47 6.53
N GLY A 54 -32.29 -17.22 5.31
CA GLY A 54 -32.97 -17.71 4.10
C GLY A 54 -33.06 -19.23 4.05
N VAL A 55 -31.96 -19.94 4.34
CA VAL A 55 -31.95 -21.43 4.44
C VAL A 55 -32.91 -21.91 5.52
N ARG A 56 -32.88 -21.26 6.68
CA ARG A 56 -33.78 -21.56 7.80
C ARG A 56 -35.26 -21.38 7.44
N TRP A 57 -35.57 -20.27 6.76
CA TRP A 57 -36.92 -19.99 6.28
C TRP A 57 -37.41 -21.06 5.27
N LEU A 58 -36.56 -21.46 4.32
CA LEU A 58 -36.85 -22.55 3.37
C LEU A 58 -37.11 -23.86 4.09
N TRP A 59 -36.28 -24.20 5.08
CA TRP A 59 -36.43 -25.41 5.88
C TRP A 59 -37.80 -25.48 6.57
N VAL A 60 -38.18 -24.40 7.25
CA VAL A 60 -39.49 -24.31 7.95
C VAL A 60 -40.64 -24.41 6.94
N ARG A 61 -40.51 -23.79 5.75
CA ARG A 61 -41.58 -23.74 4.72
C ARG A 61 -41.84 -25.07 4.06
N PHE A 62 -40.82 -25.91 3.91
CA PHE A 62 -40.91 -27.17 3.16
C PHE A 62 -40.88 -28.41 4.04
N THR A 63 -40.67 -28.32 5.34
CA THR A 63 -40.67 -29.48 6.26
C THR A 63 -42.00 -29.52 7.03
N PRO A 64 -42.86 -30.56 6.80
CA PRO A 64 -44.10 -30.71 7.58
C PRO A 64 -43.75 -30.96 9.05
N GLY A 65 -44.21 -30.09 9.94
CA GLY A 65 -43.91 -30.15 11.38
C GLY A 65 -42.58 -29.54 11.81
N GLY A 66 -41.93 -28.82 10.93
CA GLY A 66 -40.63 -28.15 11.17
C GLY A 66 -40.77 -26.98 12.14
N ALA A 67 -40.95 -27.29 13.42
CA ALA A 67 -40.63 -26.33 14.47
C ALA A 67 -39.11 -26.27 14.62
N LEU A 68 -38.53 -25.09 14.44
CA LEU A 68 -37.11 -24.92 14.73
C LEU A 68 -36.89 -25.02 16.22
N PRO A 69 -35.82 -25.68 16.67
CA PRO A 69 -35.41 -25.59 18.07
C PRO A 69 -35.23 -24.11 18.43
N SER A 70 -35.92 -23.69 19.46
CA SER A 70 -35.76 -22.34 20.02
C SER A 70 -34.48 -22.28 20.87
N ASP A 71 -33.35 -22.60 20.26
CA ASP A 71 -32.06 -22.55 20.95
C ASP A 71 -31.53 -21.12 21.00
N GLY A 72 -31.81 -20.45 22.08
CA GLY A 72 -31.23 -19.16 22.44
C GLY A 72 -31.93 -17.94 21.83
N GLU A 73 -31.91 -16.87 22.53
CA GLU A 73 -32.49 -15.57 22.12
C GLU A 73 -31.87 -15.11 20.79
N PRO A 74 -32.66 -14.82 19.76
CA PRO A 74 -32.14 -14.36 18.44
C PRO A 74 -31.22 -13.15 18.55
N ILE A 75 -31.44 -12.34 19.58
CA ILE A 75 -30.69 -11.11 19.86
C ILE A 75 -29.22 -11.38 20.23
N ASP A 76 -28.91 -12.51 20.87
CA ASP A 76 -27.52 -12.81 21.25
C ASP A 76 -26.66 -13.26 20.08
N ARG A 77 -27.22 -13.99 19.11
CA ARG A 77 -26.50 -14.39 17.89
C ARG A 77 -26.20 -13.18 17.00
N LEU A 78 -27.17 -12.31 16.79
CA LEU A 78 -27.03 -11.08 16.02
C LEU A 78 -25.96 -10.17 16.65
N ARG A 79 -26.00 -9.99 17.96
CA ARG A 79 -24.98 -9.22 18.70
C ARG A 79 -23.60 -9.85 18.61
N PHE A 80 -23.49 -11.16 18.67
CA PHE A 80 -22.23 -11.88 18.53
C PHE A 80 -21.65 -11.69 17.11
N LEU A 81 -22.46 -11.91 16.06
CA LEU A 81 -22.04 -11.75 14.66
C LEU A 81 -21.62 -10.29 14.38
N SER A 82 -22.40 -9.31 14.81
CA SER A 82 -22.07 -7.89 14.63
C SER A 82 -20.78 -7.51 15.37
N ARG A 83 -20.57 -7.97 16.59
CA ARG A 83 -19.33 -7.70 17.35
C ARG A 83 -18.12 -8.38 16.72
N THR A 84 -18.28 -9.62 16.28
CA THR A 84 -17.21 -10.37 15.59
C THR A 84 -16.87 -9.72 14.25
N GLY A 85 -17.88 -9.34 13.45
CA GLY A 85 -17.69 -8.63 12.20
C GLY A 85 -16.96 -7.29 12.39
N LEU A 86 -17.34 -6.53 13.42
CA LEU A 86 -16.68 -5.27 13.76
C LEU A 86 -15.23 -5.49 14.22
N ALA A 87 -14.97 -6.49 15.04
CA ALA A 87 -13.61 -6.83 15.49
C ALA A 87 -12.72 -7.25 14.32
N LEU A 88 -13.24 -8.07 13.39
CA LEU A 88 -12.51 -8.45 12.18
C LEU A 88 -12.32 -7.28 11.20
N ALA A 89 -13.27 -6.37 11.10
CA ALA A 89 -13.15 -5.17 10.29
C ALA A 89 -12.07 -4.19 10.82
N ALA A 90 -11.77 -4.23 12.11
CA ALA A 90 -10.71 -3.43 12.72
C ALA A 90 -9.31 -3.81 12.20
N ILE A 91 -9.10 -5.06 11.73
CA ILE A 91 -7.82 -5.53 11.19
C ILE A 91 -7.44 -4.76 9.93
N PRO A 92 -8.22 -4.82 8.83
CA PRO A 92 -7.89 -4.08 7.61
C PRO A 92 -7.89 -2.55 7.84
N PHE A 93 -8.78 -2.04 8.69
CA PHE A 93 -8.78 -0.63 9.07
C PHE A 93 -7.44 -0.22 9.70
N SER A 94 -6.97 -0.97 10.69
CA SER A 94 -5.71 -0.69 11.38
C SER A 94 -4.51 -0.86 10.44
N ALA A 95 -4.53 -1.85 9.55
CA ALA A 95 -3.47 -2.08 8.57
C ALA A 95 -3.34 -0.92 7.58
N VAL A 96 -4.45 -0.43 7.03
CA VAL A 96 -4.46 0.73 6.13
C VAL A 96 -4.01 1.98 6.87
N LEU A 97 -4.55 2.23 8.06
CA LEU A 97 -4.17 3.38 8.88
C LEU A 97 -2.67 3.39 9.22
N TYR A 98 -2.12 2.23 9.60
CA TYR A 98 -0.68 2.07 9.83
C TYR A 98 0.13 2.32 8.56
N GLY A 99 -0.26 1.73 7.43
CA GLY A 99 0.41 1.90 6.14
C GLY A 99 0.49 3.36 5.71
N VAL A 100 -0.63 4.10 5.82
CA VAL A 100 -0.72 5.51 5.44
C VAL A 100 0.09 6.40 6.37
N THR A 101 0.08 6.14 7.68
CA THR A 101 0.70 7.03 8.68
C THR A 101 2.18 6.74 8.92
N LYS A 102 2.55 5.47 9.04
CA LYS A 102 3.91 5.05 9.40
C LYS A 102 4.62 4.25 8.31
N GLY A 103 3.91 3.38 7.58
CA GLY A 103 4.52 2.45 6.63
C GLY A 103 5.38 3.14 5.58
N ARG A 104 4.91 4.26 5.02
CA ARG A 104 5.62 5.05 4.01
C ARG A 104 6.92 5.71 4.49
N ARG A 105 7.12 5.81 5.81
CA ARG A 105 8.29 6.46 6.44
C ARG A 105 9.26 5.47 7.07
N SER A 106 8.93 4.18 7.04
CA SER A 106 9.70 3.14 7.71
C SER A 106 10.73 2.53 6.75
N PHE A 107 11.83 3.24 6.52
CA PHE A 107 12.95 2.67 5.77
C PHE A 107 13.62 1.54 6.56
N GLN A 108 13.98 0.49 5.84
CA GLN A 108 14.73 -0.64 6.39
C GLN A 108 15.99 -0.86 5.54
N VAL A 109 17.14 -0.86 6.18
CA VAL A 109 18.39 -1.24 5.54
C VAL A 109 18.56 -2.75 5.69
N ARG A 110 18.56 -3.46 4.57
CA ARG A 110 18.88 -4.90 4.53
C ARG A 110 20.33 -5.07 4.10
N ARG A 111 21.11 -5.83 4.86
CA ARG A 111 22.52 -6.09 4.57
C ARG A 111 22.68 -7.55 4.24
N GLU A 112 23.18 -7.80 3.02
CA GLU A 112 23.46 -9.13 2.52
C GLU A 112 24.95 -9.24 2.19
N THR A 113 25.57 -10.35 2.54
CA THR A 113 26.98 -10.60 2.22
C THR A 113 27.07 -11.69 1.16
N LEU A 114 27.55 -11.30 -0.02
CA LEU A 114 27.82 -12.25 -1.11
C LEU A 114 29.27 -12.77 -1.00
N ARG A 115 29.42 -14.09 -0.92
CA ARG A 115 30.71 -14.75 -0.91
C ARG A 115 30.83 -15.68 -2.12
N SER A 116 31.87 -15.50 -2.93
CA SER A 116 32.12 -16.37 -4.08
C SER A 116 33.60 -16.48 -4.33
N ALA A 117 34.08 -17.71 -4.47
CA ALA A 117 35.47 -17.98 -4.87
C ALA A 117 35.80 -17.52 -6.30
N LYS A 118 34.78 -17.15 -7.08
CA LYS A 118 34.93 -16.64 -8.46
C LYS A 118 35.12 -15.13 -8.51
N LEU A 119 34.91 -14.42 -7.40
CA LEU A 119 35.11 -12.97 -7.36
C LEU A 119 36.61 -12.66 -7.30
N PRO A 120 37.10 -11.73 -8.15
CA PRO A 120 38.46 -11.22 -8.04
C PRO A 120 38.69 -10.57 -6.66
N ALA A 121 39.92 -10.67 -6.15
CA ALA A 121 40.28 -10.10 -4.85
C ALA A 121 40.04 -8.58 -4.74
N ALA A 122 40.05 -7.87 -5.87
CA ALA A 122 39.74 -6.43 -5.92
C ALA A 122 38.30 -6.08 -5.49
N PHE A 123 37.39 -7.05 -5.43
CA PHE A 123 36.00 -6.87 -4.98
C PHE A 123 35.80 -7.22 -3.50
N ASP A 124 36.89 -7.65 -2.82
CA ASP A 124 36.78 -7.97 -1.39
C ASP A 124 36.50 -6.70 -0.59
N GLY A 125 35.44 -6.75 0.22
CA GLY A 125 34.97 -5.59 1.02
C GLY A 125 34.18 -4.54 0.25
N LEU A 126 33.93 -4.70 -1.06
CA LEU A 126 33.14 -3.76 -1.87
C LEU A 126 31.72 -3.64 -1.32
N ARG A 127 31.28 -2.42 -1.05
CA ARG A 127 29.93 -2.11 -0.60
C ARG A 127 29.08 -1.55 -1.73
N ILE A 128 28.00 -2.25 -2.04
CA ILE A 128 27.04 -1.84 -3.06
C ILE A 128 25.72 -1.55 -2.38
N VAL A 129 25.21 -0.34 -2.56
CA VAL A 129 23.83 -0.01 -2.17
C VAL A 129 22.96 -0.04 -3.42
N GLN A 130 21.92 -0.84 -3.37
CA GLN A 130 20.88 -0.88 -4.40
C GLN A 130 19.67 -0.09 -3.94
N ILE A 131 19.14 0.75 -4.82
CA ILE A 131 17.91 1.54 -4.65
C ILE A 131 17.01 1.24 -5.83
N SER A 132 15.70 1.09 -5.59
CA SER A 132 14.70 0.84 -6.60
C SER A 132 13.36 1.46 -6.21
N ASP A 133 12.48 1.66 -7.19
CA ASP A 133 11.06 1.96 -6.98
C ASP A 133 10.81 3.19 -6.07
N MET A 134 11.51 4.28 -6.31
CA MET A 134 11.38 5.48 -5.50
C MET A 134 10.03 6.16 -5.70
N HIS A 135 9.46 6.14 -6.91
CA HIS A 135 8.16 6.72 -7.24
C HIS A 135 7.96 8.11 -6.62
N LEU A 136 8.87 9.03 -6.92
CA LEU A 136 9.00 10.34 -6.27
C LEU A 136 7.73 11.19 -6.31
N GLY A 137 6.91 11.07 -7.37
CA GLY A 137 5.62 11.75 -7.47
C GLY A 137 4.60 11.34 -6.39
N SER A 138 4.85 10.24 -5.70
CA SER A 138 3.99 9.78 -4.58
C SER A 138 4.23 10.56 -3.29
N PHE A 139 5.31 11.34 -3.19
CA PHE A 139 5.67 12.05 -1.97
C PHE A 139 5.33 13.54 -2.07
N PRO A 140 4.71 14.14 -1.01
CA PRO A 140 4.60 15.59 -0.93
C PRO A 140 5.99 16.23 -0.85
N THR A 141 6.24 17.26 -1.64
CA THR A 141 7.53 17.97 -1.71
C THR A 141 7.95 18.61 -0.38
N SER A 142 7.01 18.80 0.53
CA SER A 142 7.24 19.35 1.88
C SER A 142 7.77 18.32 2.90
N THR A 143 8.08 17.09 2.49
CA THR A 143 8.49 16.04 3.41
C THR A 143 10.01 15.82 3.42
N ASP A 144 10.53 15.48 4.59
CA ASP A 144 11.94 15.11 4.78
C ASP A 144 12.22 13.63 4.48
N ILE A 145 11.24 12.91 3.91
CA ILE A 145 11.33 11.46 3.72
C ILE A 145 12.52 11.10 2.83
N ILE A 146 12.66 11.78 1.69
CA ILE A 146 13.73 11.50 0.73
C ILE A 146 15.09 11.83 1.33
N ARG A 147 15.20 12.95 2.05
CA ARG A 147 16.42 13.29 2.78
C ARG A 147 16.80 12.21 3.79
N THR A 148 15.84 11.72 4.58
CA THR A 148 16.10 10.62 5.53
C THR A 148 16.59 9.37 4.82
N GLY A 149 16.02 9.00 3.67
CA GLY A 149 16.49 7.88 2.85
C GLY A 149 17.93 8.07 2.38
N ILE A 150 18.27 9.27 1.90
CA ILE A 150 19.64 9.62 1.45
C ILE A 150 20.64 9.55 2.61
N GLU A 151 20.27 10.06 3.79
CA GLU A 151 21.11 9.97 4.99
C GLU A 151 21.39 8.52 5.39
N LEU A 152 20.38 7.63 5.33
CA LEU A 152 20.55 6.21 5.59
C LEU A 152 21.47 5.54 4.57
N ILE A 153 21.32 5.86 3.27
CA ILE A 153 22.19 5.35 2.21
C ILE A 153 23.65 5.80 2.44
N ASN A 154 23.84 7.08 2.70
CA ASN A 154 25.17 7.63 2.93
C ASN A 154 25.84 7.08 4.20
N ALA A 155 25.05 6.72 5.23
CA ALA A 155 25.54 6.08 6.44
C ALA A 155 26.12 4.69 6.21
N GLU A 156 25.69 4.00 5.14
CA GLU A 156 26.29 2.73 4.74
C GLU A 156 27.68 2.90 4.08
N ALA A 157 28.11 4.13 3.78
CA ALA A 157 29.38 4.44 3.12
C ALA A 157 29.62 3.58 1.86
N PRO A 158 28.74 3.63 0.86
CA PRO A 158 28.83 2.76 -0.31
C PRO A 158 30.01 3.11 -1.22
N ASP A 159 30.61 2.10 -1.81
CA ASP A 159 31.53 2.24 -2.93
C ASP A 159 30.78 2.49 -4.23
N LEU A 160 29.65 1.78 -4.41
CA LEU A 160 28.76 1.92 -5.55
C LEU A 160 27.32 2.12 -5.09
N ILE A 161 26.59 3.00 -5.81
CA ILE A 161 25.14 3.07 -5.73
C ILE A 161 24.57 2.64 -7.07
N LEU A 162 23.68 1.66 -7.04
CA LEU A 162 22.97 1.15 -8.21
C LEU A 162 21.50 1.48 -8.07
N PHE A 163 20.99 2.28 -8.99
CA PHE A 163 19.56 2.58 -9.09
C PHE A 163 18.95 1.71 -10.18
N THR A 164 17.97 0.89 -9.82
CA THR A 164 17.42 -0.15 -10.71
C THR A 164 16.07 0.20 -11.31
N GLY A 165 15.73 1.50 -11.35
CA GLY A 165 14.58 2.04 -12.07
C GLY A 165 13.40 2.42 -11.20
N ASP A 166 12.36 2.93 -11.84
CA ASP A 166 11.13 3.46 -11.28
C ASP A 166 11.38 4.64 -10.32
N LEU A 167 12.07 5.64 -10.85
CA LEU A 167 12.33 6.89 -10.13
C LEU A 167 11.05 7.72 -9.98
N VAL A 168 10.24 7.75 -11.04
CA VAL A 168 9.01 8.52 -11.15
C VAL A 168 7.79 7.60 -11.23
N ASN A 169 6.58 8.16 -11.18
CA ASN A 169 5.35 7.39 -11.40
C ASN A 169 5.01 7.34 -12.90
N ASP A 170 4.94 8.51 -13.55
CA ASP A 170 4.52 8.61 -14.94
C ASP A 170 5.29 9.72 -15.72
N PHE A 171 5.87 10.72 -15.04
CA PHE A 171 6.49 11.87 -15.71
C PHE A 171 7.84 12.24 -15.11
N SER A 172 8.81 12.54 -15.95
CA SER A 172 10.17 12.92 -15.54
C SER A 172 10.22 14.14 -14.63
N GLU A 173 9.29 15.09 -14.80
CA GLU A 173 9.21 16.30 -14.00
C GLU A 173 8.84 16.05 -12.54
N GLU A 174 8.37 14.86 -12.20
CA GLU A 174 8.15 14.46 -10.80
C GLU A 174 9.46 14.40 -10.00
N ALA A 175 10.58 14.21 -10.70
CA ALA A 175 11.90 14.20 -10.07
C ALA A 175 12.45 15.60 -9.80
N ASP A 176 12.00 16.64 -10.51
CA ASP A 176 12.57 18.00 -10.43
C ASP A 176 12.68 18.55 -9.00
N PRO A 177 11.65 18.45 -8.15
CA PRO A 177 11.73 18.96 -6.78
C PRO A 177 12.77 18.24 -5.90
N TRP A 178 13.26 17.08 -6.35
CA TRP A 178 14.12 16.19 -5.56
C TRP A 178 15.58 16.16 -6.04
N ILE A 179 15.90 16.79 -7.18
CA ILE A 179 17.23 16.77 -7.80
C ILE A 179 18.30 17.20 -6.82
N ASP A 180 18.10 18.32 -6.11
CA ASP A 180 19.04 18.82 -5.13
C ASP A 180 19.29 17.82 -3.98
N GLN A 181 18.24 17.15 -3.52
CA GLN A 181 18.37 16.14 -2.47
C GLN A 181 19.08 14.90 -2.98
N LEU A 182 18.73 14.41 -4.18
CA LEU A 182 19.36 13.24 -4.81
C LEU A 182 20.83 13.47 -5.11
N SER A 183 21.22 14.71 -5.39
CA SER A 183 22.64 15.08 -5.57
C SER A 183 23.47 14.82 -4.31
N GLY A 184 22.84 14.80 -3.14
CA GLY A 184 23.44 14.47 -1.84
C GLY A 184 23.85 13.02 -1.65
N LEU A 185 23.49 12.10 -2.55
CA LEU A 185 23.95 10.71 -2.54
C LEU A 185 25.48 10.65 -2.76
N LYS A 186 26.17 9.87 -1.93
CA LYS A 186 27.65 9.75 -1.95
C LYS A 186 28.06 8.31 -2.20
N ALA A 187 28.97 8.10 -3.14
CA ALA A 187 29.60 6.83 -3.42
C ALA A 187 31.06 7.05 -3.82
N HIS A 188 31.97 6.17 -3.39
CA HIS A 188 33.42 6.33 -3.64
C HIS A 188 33.80 6.12 -5.11
N ILE A 189 33.20 5.10 -5.75
CA ILE A 189 33.53 4.73 -7.14
C ILE A 189 32.54 5.38 -8.10
N GLY A 190 31.24 5.31 -7.79
CA GLY A 190 30.26 5.91 -8.67
C GLY A 190 28.80 5.56 -8.37
N LYS A 191 27.93 6.24 -9.09
CA LYS A 191 26.47 6.05 -9.08
C LYS A 191 26.03 5.69 -10.48
N PHE A 192 25.30 4.60 -10.63
CA PHE A 192 24.80 4.09 -11.91
C PHE A 192 23.29 3.90 -11.84
N SER A 193 22.62 4.19 -12.93
CA SER A 193 21.16 4.10 -13.04
C SER A 193 20.79 3.38 -14.32
N ILE A 194 19.71 2.60 -14.23
CA ILE A 194 18.96 2.10 -15.37
C ILE A 194 17.52 2.60 -15.26
N LEU A 195 16.78 2.54 -16.35
CA LEU A 195 15.37 2.91 -16.37
C LEU A 195 14.50 1.70 -16.00
N GLY A 196 13.48 1.92 -15.22
CA GLY A 196 12.40 0.98 -14.96
C GLY A 196 11.19 1.21 -15.88
N ASN A 197 10.13 0.44 -15.72
CA ASN A 197 8.97 0.52 -16.60
C ASN A 197 8.18 1.84 -16.47
N HIS A 198 8.25 2.50 -15.33
CA HIS A 198 7.62 3.80 -15.09
C HIS A 198 8.45 5.00 -15.63
N ASP A 199 9.72 4.79 -15.90
CA ASP A 199 10.62 5.85 -16.37
C ASP A 199 10.56 6.04 -17.91
N TYR A 200 9.78 5.22 -18.64
CA TYR A 200 9.64 5.27 -20.10
C TYR A 200 8.43 6.08 -20.60
N SER A 201 7.67 6.72 -19.74
CA SER A 201 6.45 7.46 -20.11
C SER A 201 6.68 8.90 -20.50
#